data_fc49a27e8113279217c89aa8ef590ccb
#
_entry.id   fc49a27e8113279217c89aa8ef590ccb
#
_cell.length_a   1.000
_cell.length_b   1.000
_cell.length_c   1.000
_cell.angle_alpha   90.00
_cell.angle_beta   90.00
_cell.angle_gamma   90.00
#
_symmetry.space_group_name_H-M   'P 1'
#
loop_
_entity.id
_entity.type
_entity.pdbx_description
1 polymer ?
#
loop_
_entity_poly.entity_id
_entity_poly.type
_entity_poly.pdbx_seq_one_letter_code
_entity_poly.pdbx_strand_id
1 'polypeptide(L)'
;MYVKTPIYDFLQNYINSNTLRLHMPGHKGKNIADISYAMDITEINGADSLFDSSGIIEESEKNAAKLFKTVRTCYSAGGSTLCIQAMLAMMKREKRNVIAIRNVHRSFLSACVLLGLEPDWIYPKYTAGILSGQIPMDILEDKLKRTENSCVYLTSPDYLGKTADIKEISKLCRKYNAVLLVDNAHGAHTAFTGTHPIALGADMCCDSAHKMLPALTGAAYLHIGNERYGDRAKSAMSLFGSTSPSYLIMASLDLCNRYISEQIADDINTTMSAIGDLRKRISGKYTVYNGEPYHLTLLCNGNDLADQLREKNIECEYSDNNVIVLLFSPSDTPEEIKYIADMLMECVPQKSENTYITDFPVMEKAMSVREAALSEFESIDVDKSAGRIWACLLYTSPSPRD
;
A
#
# COMPACT_ATOMS: atom_id res chain seq x y z
N MET A 1 -13.69 -2.45 -23.46
CA MET A 1 -13.27 -1.18 -24.16
C MET A 1 -11.75 -1.23 -24.26
N TYR A 2 -11.18 -1.17 -25.46
CA TYR A 2 -9.72 -1.19 -25.64
C TYR A 2 -9.10 0.05 -24.98
N VAL A 3 -8.20 -0.15 -24.03
CA VAL A 3 -7.43 0.92 -23.39
C VAL A 3 -6.06 1.00 -24.05
N LYS A 4 -5.73 2.19 -24.57
CA LYS A 4 -4.43 2.45 -25.15
C LYS A 4 -3.33 2.38 -24.08
N THR A 5 -2.16 1.94 -24.48
CA THR A 5 -0.94 1.85 -23.65
C THR A 5 0.14 2.82 -24.17
N PRO A 6 -0.10 4.16 -24.05
CA PRO A 6 0.74 5.14 -24.76
C PRO A 6 2.21 5.11 -24.35
N ILE A 7 2.52 4.81 -23.09
CA ILE A 7 3.91 4.70 -22.61
C ILE A 7 4.56 3.45 -23.20
N TYR A 8 3.92 2.30 -23.08
CA TYR A 8 4.42 1.04 -23.61
C TYR A 8 4.59 1.10 -25.13
N ASP A 9 3.59 1.61 -25.84
CA ASP A 9 3.60 1.77 -27.30
C ASP A 9 4.73 2.70 -27.75
N PHE A 10 4.95 3.81 -27.03
CA PHE A 10 6.08 4.70 -27.29
C PHE A 10 7.42 3.97 -27.13
N LEU A 11 7.62 3.23 -26.04
CA LEU A 11 8.86 2.50 -25.78
C LEU A 11 9.12 1.43 -26.85
N GLN A 12 8.08 0.70 -27.29
CA GLN A 12 8.20 -0.27 -28.38
C GLN A 12 8.61 0.39 -29.70
N ASN A 13 7.95 1.51 -30.05
CA ASN A 13 8.30 2.28 -31.24
C ASN A 13 9.72 2.83 -31.17
N TYR A 14 10.16 3.30 -29.99
CA TYR A 14 11.51 3.80 -29.78
C TYR A 14 12.58 2.70 -29.92
N ILE A 15 12.33 1.50 -29.42
CA ILE A 15 13.20 0.34 -29.64
C ILE A 15 13.33 0.02 -31.13
N ASN A 16 12.19 -0.03 -31.82
CA ASN A 16 12.13 -0.40 -33.22
C ASN A 16 12.69 0.69 -34.18
N SER A 17 12.82 1.93 -33.71
CA SER A 17 13.37 3.04 -34.52
C SER A 17 14.87 2.93 -34.75
N ASN A 18 15.59 2.06 -34.05
CA ASN A 18 17.05 1.93 -34.08
C ASN A 18 17.79 3.26 -33.84
N THR A 19 17.19 4.18 -33.10
CA THR A 19 17.79 5.49 -32.81
C THR A 19 19.12 5.34 -32.07
N LEU A 20 20.17 6.00 -32.52
CA LEU A 20 21.44 6.08 -31.80
C LEU A 20 21.25 6.90 -30.51
N ARG A 21 21.42 6.23 -29.36
CA ARG A 21 21.14 6.82 -28.05
C ARG A 21 22.33 7.61 -27.51
N LEU A 22 22.36 8.91 -27.75
CA LEU A 22 23.34 9.85 -27.18
C LEU A 22 22.83 10.56 -25.92
N HIS A 23 21.77 10.02 -25.31
CA HIS A 23 21.17 10.44 -24.05
C HIS A 23 21.37 9.38 -22.96
N MET A 24 21.01 9.70 -21.71
CA MET A 24 20.98 8.74 -20.61
C MET A 24 19.80 7.75 -20.79
N PRO A 25 19.84 6.54 -20.20
CA PRO A 25 20.87 6.02 -19.29
C PRO A 25 22.17 5.59 -19.97
N GLY A 26 23.24 5.43 -19.16
CA GLY A 26 24.59 5.12 -19.63
C GLY A 26 24.75 3.79 -20.37
N HIS A 27 23.87 2.81 -20.16
CA HIS A 27 23.88 1.52 -20.87
C HIS A 27 23.41 1.62 -22.32
N LYS A 28 22.82 2.76 -22.75
CA LYS A 28 22.41 3.05 -24.16
C LYS A 28 21.44 2.02 -24.75
N GLY A 29 20.64 1.33 -23.90
CA GLY A 29 19.74 0.26 -24.32
C GLY A 29 20.44 -1.05 -24.71
N LYS A 30 21.74 -1.17 -24.45
CA LYS A 30 22.51 -2.39 -24.72
C LYS A 30 22.37 -3.37 -23.57
N ASN A 31 22.10 -4.63 -23.90
CA ASN A 31 21.98 -5.66 -22.89
C ASN A 31 23.34 -5.93 -22.21
N ILE A 32 23.29 -6.06 -20.90
CA ILE A 32 24.42 -6.51 -20.08
C ILE A 32 23.94 -7.77 -19.38
N ALA A 33 24.58 -8.89 -19.69
CA ALA A 33 24.12 -10.23 -19.29
C ALA A 33 22.66 -10.48 -19.79
N ASP A 34 21.82 -11.12 -18.97
CA ASP A 34 20.46 -11.50 -19.33
C ASP A 34 19.41 -10.41 -19.09
N ILE A 35 19.83 -9.18 -18.77
CA ILE A 35 18.94 -8.05 -18.53
C ILE A 35 18.79 -7.21 -19.79
N SER A 36 17.56 -7.01 -20.25
CA SER A 36 17.24 -6.12 -21.36
C SER A 36 17.02 -4.70 -20.88
N TYR A 37 17.85 -3.79 -21.33
CA TYR A 37 17.75 -2.35 -21.06
C TYR A 37 17.10 -1.55 -22.19
N ALA A 38 16.54 -2.24 -23.18
CA ALA A 38 16.03 -1.58 -24.39
C ALA A 38 14.91 -0.58 -24.10
N MET A 39 14.05 -0.89 -23.13
CA MET A 39 12.93 -0.02 -22.71
C MET A 39 13.32 1.02 -21.65
N ASP A 40 14.51 0.94 -21.07
CA ASP A 40 14.94 1.88 -20.05
C ASP A 40 15.51 3.14 -20.70
N ILE A 41 14.82 4.24 -20.48
CA ILE A 41 15.11 5.57 -21.03
C ILE A 41 14.95 6.64 -19.94
N THR A 42 15.28 7.87 -20.27
CA THR A 42 14.96 9.07 -19.48
C THR A 42 13.98 9.97 -20.24
N GLU A 43 13.80 11.21 -19.80
CA GLU A 43 12.90 12.21 -20.36
C GLU A 43 13.42 12.73 -21.70
N ILE A 44 13.36 11.90 -22.74
CA ILE A 44 13.68 12.30 -24.12
C ILE A 44 12.45 12.90 -24.81
N ASN A 45 12.67 13.51 -25.97
CA ASN A 45 11.58 14.09 -26.75
C ASN A 45 10.50 13.04 -27.07
N GLY A 46 9.25 13.34 -26.70
CA GLY A 46 8.10 12.47 -26.86
C GLY A 46 7.87 11.48 -25.71
N ALA A 47 8.84 11.31 -24.79
CA ALA A 47 8.68 10.41 -23.63
C ALA A 47 7.88 11.00 -22.47
N ASP A 48 7.65 12.34 -22.49
CA ASP A 48 6.98 13.07 -21.41
C ASP A 48 7.84 13.16 -20.13
N SER A 49 7.35 13.82 -19.08
CA SER A 49 7.99 13.93 -17.76
C SER A 49 6.99 13.61 -16.66
N LEU A 50 7.36 12.76 -15.70
CA LEU A 50 6.39 12.24 -14.73
C LEU A 50 5.68 13.33 -13.92
N PHE A 51 6.41 14.36 -13.46
CA PHE A 51 5.83 15.39 -12.59
C PHE A 51 5.28 16.62 -13.34
N ASP A 52 5.66 16.79 -14.60
CA ASP A 52 5.20 17.86 -15.50
C ASP A 52 4.55 17.28 -16.75
N SER A 53 3.81 16.19 -16.59
CA SER A 53 3.25 15.41 -17.70
C SER A 53 2.23 16.20 -18.51
N SER A 54 2.37 16.14 -19.82
CA SER A 54 1.47 16.74 -20.81
C SER A 54 1.31 15.87 -22.08
N GLY A 55 1.91 14.68 -22.09
CA GLY A 55 1.97 13.74 -23.20
C GLY A 55 1.49 12.35 -22.85
N ILE A 56 2.32 11.34 -23.15
CA ILE A 56 1.99 9.92 -23.02
C ILE A 56 1.76 9.49 -21.56
N ILE A 57 2.48 10.07 -20.61
CA ILE A 57 2.29 9.77 -19.19
C ILE A 57 0.94 10.33 -18.74
N GLU A 58 0.60 11.57 -19.10
CA GLU A 58 -0.69 12.15 -18.76
C GLU A 58 -1.84 11.38 -19.41
N GLU A 59 -1.70 10.92 -20.65
CA GLU A 59 -2.73 10.09 -21.31
C GLU A 59 -2.94 8.78 -20.57
N SER A 60 -1.87 8.09 -20.17
CA SER A 60 -1.92 6.86 -19.40
C SER A 60 -2.56 7.05 -18.02
N GLU A 61 -2.19 8.12 -17.30
CA GLU A 61 -2.79 8.47 -16.01
C GLU A 61 -4.29 8.81 -16.13
N LYS A 62 -4.71 9.46 -17.21
CA LYS A 62 -6.14 9.69 -17.50
C LYS A 62 -6.89 8.38 -17.75
N ASN A 63 -6.25 7.38 -18.37
CA ASN A 63 -6.82 6.05 -18.53
C ASN A 63 -7.00 5.37 -17.15
N ALA A 64 -5.96 5.41 -16.29
CA ALA A 64 -6.07 4.92 -14.92
C ALA A 64 -7.19 5.62 -14.14
N ALA A 65 -7.28 6.96 -14.21
CA ALA A 65 -8.32 7.72 -13.52
C ALA A 65 -9.73 7.28 -13.92
N LYS A 66 -9.97 6.97 -15.20
CA LYS A 66 -11.26 6.45 -15.70
C LYS A 66 -11.56 5.06 -15.13
N LEU A 67 -10.56 4.17 -15.11
CA LEU A 67 -10.70 2.79 -14.61
C LEU A 67 -11.00 2.76 -13.11
N PHE A 68 -10.30 3.56 -12.33
CA PHE A 68 -10.48 3.68 -10.88
C PHE A 68 -11.62 4.64 -10.48
N LYS A 69 -12.25 5.32 -11.45
CA LYS A 69 -13.34 6.30 -11.22
C LYS A 69 -12.92 7.41 -10.24
N THR A 70 -11.73 7.96 -10.44
CA THR A 70 -11.16 9.04 -9.64
C THR A 70 -11.18 10.36 -10.42
N VAL A 71 -11.06 11.47 -9.70
CA VAL A 71 -10.89 12.80 -10.33
C VAL A 71 -9.55 12.86 -11.08
N ARG A 72 -8.52 12.32 -10.44
CA ARG A 72 -7.17 12.20 -11.03
C ARG A 72 -6.48 10.99 -10.41
N THR A 73 -5.66 10.31 -11.22
CA THR A 73 -4.72 9.29 -10.76
C THR A 73 -3.34 9.67 -11.25
N CYS A 74 -2.37 9.75 -10.34
CA CYS A 74 -0.97 10.00 -10.65
C CYS A 74 -0.14 8.75 -10.45
N TYR A 75 0.79 8.49 -11.34
CA TYR A 75 1.73 7.38 -11.24
C TYR A 75 2.84 7.67 -10.24
N SER A 76 3.27 6.64 -9.54
CA SER A 76 4.46 6.65 -8.71
C SER A 76 5.40 5.51 -9.13
N ALA A 77 6.65 5.86 -9.40
CA ALA A 77 7.76 4.92 -9.54
C ALA A 77 8.56 4.77 -8.23
N GLY A 78 8.09 5.39 -7.15
CA GLY A 78 8.67 5.34 -5.79
C GLY A 78 7.77 4.65 -4.77
N GLY A 79 6.88 3.76 -5.24
CA GLY A 79 5.92 3.05 -4.39
C GLY A 79 4.86 3.97 -3.77
N SER A 80 4.00 3.38 -2.93
CA SER A 80 3.05 4.15 -2.12
C SER A 80 3.73 5.06 -1.10
N THR A 81 5.00 4.84 -0.77
CA THR A 81 5.79 5.74 0.08
C THR A 81 5.81 7.16 -0.48
N LEU A 82 6.09 7.32 -1.77
CA LEU A 82 6.05 8.63 -2.44
C LEU A 82 4.64 9.24 -2.42
N CYS A 83 3.60 8.43 -2.61
CA CYS A 83 2.22 8.88 -2.57
C CYS A 83 1.84 9.38 -1.17
N ILE A 84 2.21 8.67 -0.10
CA ILE A 84 1.97 9.05 1.29
C ILE A 84 2.68 10.36 1.62
N GLN A 85 3.94 10.51 1.23
CA GLN A 85 4.70 11.75 1.39
C GLN A 85 4.00 12.92 0.69
N ALA A 86 3.52 12.73 -0.53
CA ALA A 86 2.80 13.75 -1.29
C ALA A 86 1.47 14.14 -0.64
N MET A 87 0.66 13.16 -0.20
CA MET A 87 -0.60 13.43 0.53
C MET A 87 -0.34 14.28 1.77
N LEU A 88 0.65 13.91 2.59
CA LEU A 88 0.98 14.64 3.81
C LEU A 88 1.61 16.01 3.52
N ALA A 89 2.38 16.18 2.44
CA ALA A 89 2.89 17.48 2.02
C ALA A 89 1.77 18.45 1.62
N MET A 90 0.71 17.94 0.96
CA MET A 90 -0.47 18.76 0.67
C MET A 90 -1.19 19.20 1.96
N MET A 91 -1.29 18.33 2.96
CA MET A 91 -1.85 18.68 4.27
C MET A 91 -0.99 19.69 5.01
N LYS A 92 0.34 19.54 4.97
CA LYS A 92 1.27 20.52 5.53
C LYS A 92 1.14 21.91 4.91
N ARG A 93 1.00 21.99 3.57
CA ARG A 93 0.77 23.25 2.85
C ARG A 93 -0.54 23.93 3.28
N GLU A 94 -1.57 23.16 3.60
CA GLU A 94 -2.84 23.67 4.13
C GLU A 94 -2.84 23.89 5.64
N LYS A 95 -1.72 23.66 6.31
CA LYS A 95 -1.58 23.75 7.78
C LYS A 95 -2.60 22.91 8.53
N ARG A 96 -2.91 21.71 8.00
CA ARG A 96 -3.86 20.79 8.65
C ARG A 96 -3.21 20.05 9.80
N ASN A 97 -3.97 19.89 10.86
CA ASN A 97 -3.63 19.04 12.00
C ASN A 97 -3.87 17.57 11.62
N VAL A 98 -2.89 16.72 11.81
CA VAL A 98 -2.98 15.30 11.41
C VAL A 98 -3.49 14.46 12.56
N ILE A 99 -4.66 13.86 12.41
CA ILE A 99 -5.18 12.80 13.28
C ILE A 99 -4.88 11.48 12.60
N ALA A 100 -4.14 10.58 13.24
CA ALA A 100 -3.72 9.32 12.62
C ALA A 100 -4.05 8.11 13.48
N ILE A 101 -4.53 7.03 12.85
CA ILE A 101 -4.70 5.74 13.50
C ILE A 101 -3.33 5.10 13.71
N ARG A 102 -3.06 4.55 14.90
CA ARG A 102 -1.70 4.20 15.34
C ARG A 102 -1.04 3.06 14.56
N ASN A 103 -1.78 2.18 13.90
CA ASN A 103 -1.26 1.10 13.06
C ASN A 103 -0.91 1.57 11.64
N VAL A 104 -0.09 2.61 11.52
CA VAL A 104 0.38 3.16 10.24
C VAL A 104 1.63 2.47 9.74
N HIS A 105 1.83 2.48 8.43
CA HIS A 105 3.07 2.03 7.82
C HIS A 105 4.23 3.01 8.12
N ARG A 106 5.46 2.50 8.16
CA ARG A 106 6.71 3.25 8.38
C ARG A 106 6.83 4.50 7.49
N SER A 107 6.37 4.43 6.24
CA SER A 107 6.39 5.56 5.31
C SER A 107 5.62 6.79 5.81
N PHE A 108 4.54 6.60 6.59
CA PHE A 108 3.83 7.70 7.24
C PHE A 108 4.72 8.41 8.27
N LEU A 109 5.41 7.66 9.13
CA LEU A 109 6.33 8.23 10.11
C LEU A 109 7.50 8.96 9.43
N SER A 110 8.09 8.36 8.40
CA SER A 110 9.14 9.00 7.60
C SER A 110 8.67 10.32 6.99
N ALA A 111 7.44 10.37 6.46
CA ALA A 111 6.86 11.60 5.95
C ALA A 111 6.63 12.65 7.05
N CYS A 112 6.18 12.24 8.24
CA CYS A 112 6.05 13.14 9.39
C CYS A 112 7.40 13.74 9.81
N VAL A 113 8.46 12.93 9.84
CA VAL A 113 9.84 13.39 10.11
C VAL A 113 10.29 14.43 9.10
N LEU A 114 10.16 14.11 7.79
CA LEU A 114 10.59 14.99 6.70
C LEU A 114 9.83 16.34 6.70
N LEU A 115 8.52 16.28 6.96
CA LEU A 115 7.64 17.45 6.90
C LEU A 115 7.51 18.20 8.24
N GLY A 116 8.07 17.67 9.32
CA GLY A 116 7.87 18.22 10.67
C GLY A 116 6.39 18.22 11.07
N LEU A 117 5.71 17.09 10.86
CA LEU A 117 4.32 16.87 11.26
C LEU A 117 4.30 16.12 12.60
N GLU A 118 3.37 16.51 13.45
CA GLU A 118 3.12 15.84 14.74
C GLU A 118 1.70 15.26 14.72
N PRO A 119 1.56 13.96 14.56
CA PRO A 119 0.24 13.31 14.54
C PRO A 119 -0.40 13.30 15.94
N ASP A 120 -1.69 13.56 15.99
CA ASP A 120 -2.54 13.26 17.12
C ASP A 120 -3.07 11.82 16.99
N TRP A 121 -2.56 10.92 17.80
CA TRP A 121 -2.77 9.48 17.66
C TRP A 121 -4.11 8.99 18.18
N ILE A 122 -4.75 8.09 17.41
CA ILE A 122 -5.85 7.24 17.87
C ILE A 122 -5.34 5.81 17.96
N TYR A 123 -5.40 5.23 19.15
CA TYR A 123 -5.05 3.83 19.35
C TYR A 123 -6.26 2.97 19.00
N PRO A 124 -6.14 2.05 18.02
CA PRO A 124 -7.24 1.14 17.71
C PRO A 124 -7.46 0.14 18.86
N LYS A 125 -8.64 -0.45 18.91
CA LYS A 125 -8.88 -1.65 19.74
C LYS A 125 -8.25 -2.83 18.99
N TYR A 126 -7.06 -3.24 19.42
CA TYR A 126 -6.32 -4.31 18.78
C TYR A 126 -7.06 -5.65 18.86
N THR A 127 -7.02 -6.42 17.77
CA THR A 127 -7.74 -7.70 17.65
C THR A 127 -6.82 -8.88 17.39
N ALA A 128 -5.63 -8.63 16.87
CA ALA A 128 -4.60 -9.64 16.65
C ALA A 128 -3.22 -8.97 16.75
N GLY A 129 -2.81 -8.67 17.99
CA GLY A 129 -1.61 -7.89 18.24
C GLY A 129 -1.71 -6.46 17.67
N ILE A 130 -0.58 -5.82 17.47
CA ILE A 130 -0.48 -4.43 16.99
C ILE A 130 -0.80 -4.28 15.49
N LEU A 131 -0.84 -5.38 14.74
CA LEU A 131 -0.98 -5.38 13.27
C LEU A 131 -2.40 -5.06 12.83
N SER A 132 -3.40 -5.37 13.66
CA SER A 132 -4.79 -5.20 13.30
C SER A 132 -5.63 -4.71 14.46
N GLY A 133 -6.61 -3.84 14.17
CA GLY A 133 -7.48 -3.31 15.19
C GLY A 133 -8.72 -2.62 14.62
N GLN A 134 -9.67 -2.37 15.51
CA GLN A 134 -10.88 -1.63 15.19
C GLN A 134 -10.72 -0.16 15.59
N ILE A 135 -11.03 0.75 14.68
CA ILE A 135 -10.99 2.19 14.94
C ILE A 135 -12.13 2.57 15.90
N PRO A 136 -11.83 3.18 17.06
CA PRO A 136 -12.85 3.64 17.99
C PRO A 136 -13.48 4.95 17.45
N MET A 137 -14.68 4.83 16.90
CA MET A 137 -15.38 5.92 16.19
C MET A 137 -15.77 7.07 17.12
N ASP A 138 -16.05 6.79 18.37
CA ASP A 138 -16.31 7.78 19.42
C ASP A 138 -15.09 8.65 19.71
N ILE A 139 -13.90 8.05 19.80
CA ILE A 139 -12.64 8.77 20.00
C ILE A 139 -12.31 9.60 18.75
N LEU A 140 -12.52 9.04 17.55
CA LEU A 140 -12.33 9.76 16.30
C LEU A 140 -13.23 11.00 16.24
N GLU A 141 -14.52 10.85 16.55
CA GLU A 141 -15.46 11.97 16.55
C GLU A 141 -15.07 13.04 17.59
N ASP A 142 -14.67 12.66 18.78
CA ASP A 142 -14.23 13.59 19.83
C ASP A 142 -12.98 14.38 19.43
N LYS A 143 -12.01 13.73 18.77
CA LYS A 143 -10.83 14.43 18.25
C LYS A 143 -11.20 15.41 17.13
N LEU A 144 -12.05 15.00 16.21
CA LEU A 144 -12.54 15.87 15.13
C LEU A 144 -13.31 17.10 15.65
N LYS A 145 -14.08 16.95 16.73
CA LYS A 145 -14.78 18.07 17.40
C LYS A 145 -13.81 19.11 17.98
N ARG A 146 -12.66 18.66 18.49
CA ARG A 146 -11.69 19.51 19.21
C ARG A 146 -10.59 20.06 18.31
N THR A 147 -10.41 19.48 17.10
CA THR A 147 -9.29 19.79 16.21
C THR A 147 -9.79 20.45 14.94
N GLU A 148 -9.72 21.78 14.90
CA GLU A 148 -10.02 22.52 13.68
C GLU A 148 -9.01 22.27 12.58
N ASN A 149 -9.42 22.46 11.31
CA ASN A 149 -8.57 22.31 10.13
C ASN A 149 -7.77 20.99 10.15
N SER A 150 -8.45 19.87 10.37
CA SER A 150 -7.83 18.56 10.52
C SER A 150 -7.81 17.74 9.23
N CYS A 151 -6.95 16.74 9.21
CA CYS A 151 -7.04 15.60 8.30
C CYS A 151 -6.94 14.29 9.09
N VAL A 152 -7.62 13.25 8.62
CA VAL A 152 -7.56 11.90 9.18
C VAL A 152 -6.74 11.03 8.27
N TYR A 153 -5.78 10.29 8.82
CA TYR A 153 -4.98 9.30 8.10
C TYR A 153 -5.15 7.92 8.72
N LEU A 154 -5.39 6.93 7.88
CA LEU A 154 -5.50 5.52 8.28
C LEU A 154 -5.03 4.57 7.18
N THR A 155 -4.71 3.34 7.57
CA THR A 155 -4.39 2.23 6.67
C THR A 155 -5.58 1.28 6.57
N SER A 156 -6.02 0.97 5.34
CA SER A 156 -7.10 0.02 5.07
C SER A 156 -7.01 -0.52 3.64
N PRO A 157 -6.92 -1.86 3.44
CA PRO A 157 -6.82 -2.90 4.46
C PRO A 157 -5.59 -2.76 5.35
N ASP A 158 -5.66 -3.22 6.60
CA ASP A 158 -4.47 -3.36 7.44
C ASP A 158 -3.65 -4.61 7.04
N TYR A 159 -2.55 -4.86 7.73
CA TYR A 159 -1.59 -5.90 7.35
C TYR A 159 -2.17 -7.33 7.44
N LEU A 160 -3.19 -7.55 8.26
CA LEU A 160 -3.90 -8.83 8.37
C LEU A 160 -5.15 -8.90 7.47
N GLY A 161 -5.39 -7.86 6.67
CA GLY A 161 -6.51 -7.79 5.74
C GLY A 161 -7.79 -7.17 6.30
N LYS A 162 -7.79 -6.64 7.54
CA LYS A 162 -8.99 -6.00 8.07
C LYS A 162 -9.22 -4.64 7.43
N THR A 163 -10.46 -4.42 6.99
CA THR A 163 -10.89 -3.15 6.40
C THR A 163 -11.55 -2.25 7.43
N ALA A 164 -11.31 -0.95 7.31
CA ALA A 164 -12.03 0.08 8.07
C ALA A 164 -13.36 0.44 7.39
N ASP A 165 -14.33 0.93 8.18
CA ASP A 165 -15.56 1.49 7.62
C ASP A 165 -15.30 2.90 7.06
N ILE A 166 -14.66 2.93 5.87
CA ILE A 166 -14.30 4.18 5.19
C ILE A 166 -15.52 5.07 4.96
N LYS A 167 -16.69 4.47 4.68
CA LYS A 167 -17.92 5.23 4.42
C LYS A 167 -18.37 6.02 5.64
N GLU A 168 -18.39 5.41 6.80
CA GLU A 168 -18.77 6.08 8.06
C GLU A 168 -17.70 7.09 8.49
N ILE A 169 -16.41 6.74 8.35
CA ILE A 169 -15.30 7.67 8.63
C ILE A 169 -15.39 8.89 7.71
N SER A 170 -15.66 8.69 6.42
CA SER A 170 -15.83 9.78 5.45
C SER A 170 -16.98 10.72 5.81
N LYS A 171 -18.13 10.18 6.25
CA LYS A 171 -19.26 11.00 6.73
C LYS A 171 -18.85 11.86 7.92
N LEU A 172 -18.10 11.27 8.85
CA LEU A 172 -17.59 11.97 10.02
C LEU A 172 -16.62 13.09 9.63
N CYS A 173 -15.66 12.80 8.74
CA CYS A 173 -14.72 13.78 8.23
C CYS A 173 -15.45 14.96 7.56
N ARG A 174 -16.45 14.70 6.72
CA ARG A 174 -17.27 15.76 6.08
C ARG A 174 -18.02 16.59 7.11
N LYS A 175 -18.61 15.98 8.14
CA LYS A 175 -19.31 16.69 9.22
C LYS A 175 -18.44 17.73 9.91
N TYR A 176 -17.14 17.46 10.06
CA TYR A 176 -16.17 18.33 10.74
C TYR A 176 -15.20 19.02 9.76
N ASN A 177 -15.48 19.04 8.46
CA ASN A 177 -14.64 19.64 7.42
C ASN A 177 -13.18 19.14 7.44
N ALA A 178 -12.98 17.89 7.81
CA ALA A 178 -11.70 17.21 7.80
C ALA A 178 -11.45 16.50 6.46
N VAL A 179 -10.19 16.37 6.07
CA VAL A 179 -9.75 15.64 4.86
C VAL A 179 -9.47 14.19 5.24
N LEU A 180 -9.95 13.24 4.44
CA LEU A 180 -9.71 11.82 4.66
C LEU A 180 -8.64 11.28 3.71
N LEU A 181 -7.54 10.79 4.28
CA LEU A 181 -6.41 10.16 3.61
C LEU A 181 -6.36 8.68 3.95
N VAL A 182 -6.30 7.82 2.94
CA VAL A 182 -6.26 6.37 3.16
C VAL A 182 -5.02 5.76 2.50
N ASP A 183 -4.23 5.06 3.29
CA ASP A 183 -3.22 4.15 2.79
C ASP A 183 -3.89 2.82 2.43
N ASN A 184 -4.15 2.63 1.15
CA ASN A 184 -4.78 1.45 0.57
C ASN A 184 -3.74 0.56 -0.14
N ALA A 185 -2.50 0.56 0.33
CA ALA A 185 -1.40 -0.13 -0.34
C ALA A 185 -1.68 -1.62 -0.63
N HIS A 186 -2.48 -2.29 0.21
CA HIS A 186 -2.89 -3.69 0.03
C HIS A 186 -4.24 -3.85 -0.68
N GLY A 187 -4.87 -2.77 -1.14
CA GLY A 187 -6.26 -2.78 -1.58
C GLY A 187 -6.51 -2.30 -3.02
N ALA A 188 -5.51 -2.26 -3.91
CA ALA A 188 -5.71 -1.77 -5.28
C ALA A 188 -6.85 -2.49 -6.03
N HIS A 189 -7.02 -3.79 -5.81
CA HIS A 189 -8.11 -4.61 -6.37
C HIS A 189 -9.50 -4.21 -5.87
N THR A 190 -9.60 -3.53 -4.73
CA THR A 190 -10.88 -3.13 -4.13
C THR A 190 -11.66 -2.13 -4.99
N ALA A 191 -11.01 -1.47 -5.94
CA ALA A 191 -11.65 -0.64 -6.95
C ALA A 191 -12.64 -1.43 -7.82
N PHE A 192 -12.38 -2.73 -7.99
CA PHE A 192 -13.15 -3.62 -8.86
C PHE A 192 -14.10 -4.53 -8.07
N THR A 193 -14.06 -4.47 -6.73
CA THR A 193 -15.02 -5.13 -5.82
C THR A 193 -15.99 -4.16 -5.15
N GLY A 194 -15.88 -2.85 -5.44
CA GLY A 194 -16.79 -1.81 -4.94
C GLY A 194 -16.48 -1.27 -3.54
N THR A 195 -15.31 -1.60 -2.98
CA THR A 195 -14.92 -1.20 -1.62
C THR A 195 -13.69 -0.28 -1.58
N HIS A 196 -13.31 0.30 -2.73
CA HIS A 196 -12.18 1.23 -2.83
C HIS A 196 -12.41 2.53 -2.05
N PRO A 197 -11.41 3.04 -1.32
CA PRO A 197 -11.56 4.22 -0.47
C PRO A 197 -12.12 5.45 -1.17
N ILE A 198 -11.71 5.74 -2.41
CA ILE A 198 -12.25 6.88 -3.18
C ILE A 198 -13.76 6.71 -3.42
N ALA A 199 -14.21 5.53 -3.83
CA ALA A 199 -15.63 5.24 -4.04
C ALA A 199 -16.46 5.36 -2.74
N LEU A 200 -15.81 5.13 -1.58
CA LEU A 200 -16.42 5.25 -0.26
C LEU A 200 -16.27 6.66 0.35
N GLY A 201 -15.62 7.58 -0.36
CA GLY A 201 -15.60 9.00 -0.04
C GLY A 201 -14.30 9.52 0.60
N ALA A 202 -13.19 8.80 0.47
CA ALA A 202 -11.88 9.34 0.79
C ALA A 202 -11.50 10.49 -0.18
N ASP A 203 -10.84 11.52 0.33
CA ASP A 203 -10.36 12.63 -0.49
C ASP A 203 -9.14 12.23 -1.32
N MET A 204 -8.27 11.42 -0.74
CA MET A 204 -7.08 10.86 -1.40
C MET A 204 -6.77 9.47 -0.86
N CYS A 205 -6.24 8.60 -1.71
CA CYS A 205 -5.66 7.35 -1.27
C CYS A 205 -4.46 6.96 -2.13
N CYS A 206 -3.63 6.04 -1.62
CA CYS A 206 -2.55 5.44 -2.41
C CYS A 206 -2.71 3.94 -2.48
N ASP A 207 -2.44 3.38 -3.66
CA ASP A 207 -2.45 1.96 -3.94
C ASP A 207 -1.04 1.50 -4.34
N SER A 208 -0.50 0.46 -3.70
CA SER A 208 0.67 -0.24 -4.24
C SER A 208 0.21 -1.19 -5.35
N ALA A 209 0.29 -0.73 -6.60
CA ALA A 209 -0.14 -1.54 -7.74
C ALA A 209 0.58 -2.90 -7.77
N HIS A 210 1.89 -2.90 -7.50
CA HIS A 210 2.74 -4.09 -7.52
C HIS A 210 2.38 -5.17 -6.49
N LYS A 211 1.54 -4.88 -5.49
CA LYS A 211 1.11 -5.88 -4.50
C LYS A 211 -0.09 -6.68 -4.99
N MET A 212 -1.05 -6.02 -5.59
CA MET A 212 -2.36 -6.60 -5.91
C MET A 212 -2.69 -6.62 -7.40
N LEU A 213 -1.86 -6.02 -8.23
CA LEU A 213 -2.04 -5.91 -9.68
C LEU A 213 -0.73 -6.26 -10.39
N PRO A 214 -0.75 -6.71 -11.66
CA PRO A 214 0.44 -7.16 -12.39
C PRO A 214 1.31 -5.98 -12.83
N ALA A 215 1.91 -5.27 -11.88
CA ALA A 215 2.84 -4.18 -12.11
C ALA A 215 4.20 -4.47 -11.45
N LEU A 216 5.28 -3.85 -11.95
CA LEU A 216 6.62 -4.03 -11.40
C LEU A 216 6.74 -3.43 -10.00
N THR A 217 7.60 -4.05 -9.17
CA THR A 217 7.90 -3.56 -7.81
C THR A 217 8.27 -2.07 -7.84
N GLY A 218 7.68 -1.29 -6.94
CA GLY A 218 7.81 0.16 -6.90
C GLY A 218 6.70 0.90 -7.66
N ALA A 219 5.88 0.20 -8.45
CA ALA A 219 4.71 0.79 -9.11
C ALA A 219 3.58 1.05 -8.10
N ALA A 220 3.07 2.28 -8.09
CA ALA A 220 1.94 2.68 -7.25
C ALA A 220 1.09 3.77 -7.91
N TYR A 221 -0.09 3.97 -7.38
CA TYR A 221 -1.00 5.05 -7.76
C TYR A 221 -1.25 5.98 -6.58
N LEU A 222 -1.28 7.28 -6.85
CA LEU A 222 -1.91 8.28 -6.00
C LEU A 222 -3.25 8.66 -6.61
N HIS A 223 -4.33 8.28 -5.95
CA HIS A 223 -5.70 8.56 -6.37
C HIS A 223 -6.27 9.78 -5.66
N ILE A 224 -6.86 10.67 -6.43
CA ILE A 224 -7.50 11.90 -5.95
C ILE A 224 -9.01 11.77 -6.15
N GLY A 225 -9.75 11.82 -5.07
CA GLY A 225 -11.22 11.81 -5.05
C GLY A 225 -11.84 13.21 -4.94
N ASN A 226 -11.07 14.21 -4.51
CA ASN A 226 -11.53 15.58 -4.32
C ASN A 226 -10.80 16.52 -5.29
N GLU A 227 -11.54 17.20 -6.16
CA GLU A 227 -11.02 18.11 -7.21
C GLU A 227 -10.02 19.14 -6.70
N ARG A 228 -10.21 19.61 -5.47
CA ARG A 228 -9.31 20.59 -4.81
C ARG A 228 -7.84 20.18 -4.84
N TYR A 229 -7.54 18.88 -4.87
CA TYR A 229 -6.18 18.33 -4.79
C TYR A 229 -5.62 17.90 -6.15
N GLY A 230 -6.43 17.86 -7.20
CA GLY A 230 -6.06 17.35 -8.52
C GLY A 230 -4.78 17.98 -9.07
N ASP A 231 -4.75 19.31 -9.16
CA ASP A 231 -3.62 20.05 -9.74
C ASP A 231 -2.41 20.15 -8.81
N ARG A 232 -2.57 19.79 -7.54
CA ARG A 232 -1.51 19.89 -6.53
C ARG A 232 -0.72 18.60 -6.35
N ALA A 233 -1.26 17.47 -6.80
CA ALA A 233 -0.72 16.14 -6.56
C ALA A 233 0.71 16.00 -7.13
N LYS A 234 0.90 16.30 -8.42
CA LYS A 234 2.21 16.22 -9.09
C LYS A 234 3.26 17.11 -8.44
N SER A 235 2.91 18.36 -8.15
CA SER A 235 3.79 19.30 -7.44
C SER A 235 4.14 18.87 -6.00
N ALA A 236 3.30 18.08 -5.35
CA ALA A 236 3.62 17.50 -4.05
C ALA A 236 4.51 16.27 -4.20
N MET A 237 4.28 15.42 -5.20
CA MET A 237 5.09 14.25 -5.50
C MET A 237 6.53 14.63 -5.91
N SER A 238 6.70 15.70 -6.70
CA SER A 238 8.01 16.16 -7.16
C SER A 238 8.96 16.60 -6.03
N LEU A 239 8.44 16.87 -4.82
CA LEU A 239 9.28 17.18 -3.65
C LEU A 239 10.11 15.99 -3.16
N PHE A 240 9.69 14.76 -3.46
CA PHE A 240 10.26 13.54 -2.92
C PHE A 240 10.68 12.55 -4.00
N GLY A 241 10.10 12.66 -5.18
CA GLY A 241 10.37 11.78 -6.31
C GLY A 241 11.67 12.11 -7.03
N SER A 242 12.27 11.08 -7.62
CA SER A 242 13.41 11.27 -8.53
C SER A 242 12.98 12.02 -9.79
N THR A 243 13.82 12.91 -10.27
CA THR A 243 13.64 13.58 -11.58
C THR A 243 13.86 12.63 -12.76
N SER A 244 14.44 11.44 -12.52
CA SER A 244 14.64 10.38 -13.52
C SER A 244 13.89 9.10 -13.07
N PRO A 245 12.55 9.08 -13.15
CA PRO A 245 11.77 7.92 -12.78
C PRO A 245 11.95 6.78 -13.80
N SER A 246 11.82 5.53 -13.33
CA SER A 246 11.93 4.36 -14.19
C SER A 246 10.76 4.27 -15.19
N TYR A 247 11.07 4.35 -16.48
CA TYR A 247 10.08 4.13 -17.54
C TYR A 247 9.58 2.69 -17.60
N LEU A 248 10.37 1.71 -17.16
CA LEU A 248 9.91 0.33 -17.02
C LEU A 248 8.77 0.21 -16.02
N ILE A 249 8.88 0.88 -14.85
CA ILE A 249 7.82 0.90 -13.85
C ILE A 249 6.57 1.60 -14.41
N MET A 250 6.72 2.73 -15.08
CA MET A 250 5.59 3.46 -15.68
C MET A 250 4.92 2.66 -16.81
N ALA A 251 5.70 1.99 -17.66
CA ALA A 251 5.15 1.09 -18.68
C ALA A 251 4.40 -0.10 -18.09
N SER A 252 4.86 -0.63 -16.93
CA SER A 252 4.13 -1.70 -16.25
C SER A 252 2.77 -1.22 -15.71
N LEU A 253 2.66 0.03 -15.24
CA LEU A 253 1.38 0.65 -14.85
C LEU A 253 0.46 0.86 -16.06
N ASP A 254 1.02 1.26 -17.18
CA ASP A 254 0.29 1.45 -18.43
C ASP A 254 -0.27 0.11 -18.97
N LEU A 255 0.55 -0.95 -18.95
CA LEU A 255 0.09 -2.31 -19.26
C LEU A 255 -0.93 -2.82 -18.24
N CYS A 256 -0.79 -2.46 -16.97
CA CYS A 256 -1.75 -2.78 -15.93
C CYS A 256 -3.13 -2.13 -16.20
N ASN A 257 -3.19 -0.91 -16.76
CA ASN A 257 -4.46 -0.31 -17.18
C ASN A 257 -5.17 -1.16 -18.25
N ARG A 258 -4.41 -1.71 -19.21
CA ARG A 258 -4.98 -2.62 -20.22
C ARG A 258 -5.52 -3.90 -19.58
N TYR A 259 -4.73 -4.53 -18.71
CA TYR A 259 -5.16 -5.70 -17.95
C TYR A 259 -6.45 -5.42 -17.15
N ILE A 260 -6.52 -4.30 -16.44
CA ILE A 260 -7.70 -3.88 -15.69
C ILE A 260 -8.92 -3.77 -16.61
N SER A 261 -8.76 -3.22 -17.80
CA SER A 261 -9.89 -3.02 -18.72
C SER A 261 -10.39 -4.30 -19.39
N GLU A 262 -9.53 -5.31 -19.52
CA GLU A 262 -9.80 -6.49 -20.34
C GLU A 262 -10.07 -7.75 -19.51
N GLN A 263 -9.44 -7.91 -18.34
CA GLN A 263 -9.34 -9.21 -17.67
C GLN A 263 -9.72 -9.19 -16.18
N ILE A 264 -9.43 -8.12 -15.44
CA ILE A 264 -9.48 -8.10 -13.97
C ILE A 264 -10.82 -8.56 -13.39
N ALA A 265 -11.95 -8.27 -14.05
CA ALA A 265 -13.27 -8.64 -13.54
C ALA A 265 -13.47 -10.16 -13.53
N ASP A 266 -13.01 -10.85 -14.57
CA ASP A 266 -13.12 -12.30 -14.69
C ASP A 266 -12.12 -12.99 -13.73
N ASP A 267 -10.90 -12.45 -13.63
CA ASP A 267 -9.87 -12.96 -12.71
C ASP A 267 -10.30 -12.82 -11.25
N ILE A 268 -10.87 -11.69 -10.86
CA ILE A 268 -11.42 -11.49 -9.51
C ILE A 268 -12.53 -12.50 -9.21
N ASN A 269 -13.48 -12.68 -10.12
CA ASN A 269 -14.58 -13.63 -9.92
C ASN A 269 -14.06 -15.05 -9.73
N THR A 270 -13.10 -15.44 -10.56
CA THR A 270 -12.49 -16.78 -10.57
C THR A 270 -11.67 -17.02 -9.29
N THR A 271 -10.79 -16.10 -8.95
CA THR A 271 -9.91 -16.23 -7.77
C THR A 271 -10.69 -16.15 -6.47
N MET A 272 -11.65 -15.23 -6.34
CA MET A 272 -12.50 -15.15 -5.15
C MET A 272 -13.32 -16.41 -4.92
N SER A 273 -13.82 -17.07 -5.97
CA SER A 273 -14.48 -18.36 -5.87
C SER A 273 -13.54 -19.43 -5.33
N ALA A 274 -12.33 -19.53 -5.91
CA ALA A 274 -11.32 -20.50 -5.50
C ALA A 274 -10.84 -20.26 -4.05
N ILE A 275 -10.62 -19.00 -3.65
CA ILE A 275 -10.28 -18.64 -2.27
C ILE A 275 -11.42 -19.00 -1.30
N GLY A 276 -12.67 -18.80 -1.72
CA GLY A 276 -13.84 -19.19 -0.94
C GLY A 276 -13.88 -20.69 -0.66
N ASP A 277 -13.56 -21.52 -1.67
CA ASP A 277 -13.50 -22.97 -1.52
C ASP A 277 -12.29 -23.42 -0.69
N LEU A 278 -11.12 -22.78 -0.86
CA LEU A 278 -9.97 -22.97 0.02
C LEU A 278 -10.35 -22.71 1.48
N ARG A 279 -10.95 -21.55 1.79
CA ARG A 279 -11.36 -21.17 3.17
C ARG A 279 -12.32 -22.20 3.77
N LYS A 280 -13.30 -22.69 3.01
CA LYS A 280 -14.22 -23.75 3.45
C LYS A 280 -13.46 -25.04 3.78
N ARG A 281 -12.54 -25.44 2.91
CA ARG A 281 -11.78 -26.68 3.06
C ARG A 281 -10.90 -26.69 4.30
N ILE A 282 -10.24 -25.58 4.62
CA ILE A 282 -9.34 -25.49 5.77
C ILE A 282 -10.03 -25.15 7.08
N SER A 283 -11.33 -24.74 7.08
CA SER A 283 -12.06 -24.22 8.23
C SER A 283 -12.13 -25.17 9.44
N GLY A 284 -12.06 -26.48 9.21
CA GLY A 284 -12.02 -27.49 10.30
C GLY A 284 -10.65 -27.67 10.95
N LYS A 285 -9.60 -27.08 10.38
CA LYS A 285 -8.21 -27.26 10.80
C LYS A 285 -7.56 -25.96 11.26
N TYR A 286 -7.91 -24.85 10.62
CA TYR A 286 -7.32 -23.53 10.88
C TYR A 286 -8.38 -22.52 11.34
N THR A 287 -7.99 -21.65 12.26
CA THR A 287 -8.76 -20.45 12.58
C THR A 287 -8.37 -19.36 11.60
N VAL A 288 -9.29 -19.01 10.70
CA VAL A 288 -9.08 -17.96 9.69
C VAL A 288 -9.48 -16.61 10.27
N TYR A 289 -8.57 -15.63 10.23
CA TYR A 289 -8.87 -14.25 10.61
C TYR A 289 -9.85 -13.63 9.59
N ASN A 290 -10.82 -12.87 10.09
CA ASN A 290 -11.83 -12.25 9.22
C ASN A 290 -11.32 -10.93 8.63
N GLY A 291 -10.80 -11.00 7.43
CA GLY A 291 -10.30 -9.89 6.63
C GLY A 291 -10.87 -9.88 5.21
N GLU A 292 -10.37 -9.00 4.38
CA GLU A 292 -10.69 -9.00 2.96
C GLU A 292 -10.23 -10.33 2.29
N PRO A 293 -10.88 -10.79 1.22
CA PRO A 293 -10.71 -12.17 0.73
C PRO A 293 -9.30 -12.58 0.36
N TYR A 294 -8.51 -11.70 -0.25
CA TYR A 294 -7.16 -12.02 -0.75
C TYR A 294 -6.10 -12.15 0.35
N HIS A 295 -6.38 -11.63 1.57
CA HIS A 295 -5.54 -11.89 2.74
C HIS A 295 -6.02 -13.17 3.45
N LEU A 296 -5.36 -14.28 3.21
CA LEU A 296 -5.57 -15.48 3.99
C LEU A 296 -4.68 -15.43 5.23
N THR A 297 -5.23 -14.89 6.31
CA THR A 297 -4.55 -14.81 7.61
C THR A 297 -5.02 -15.95 8.50
N LEU A 298 -4.08 -16.78 8.96
CA LEU A 298 -4.34 -17.94 9.82
C LEU A 298 -3.77 -17.67 11.22
N LEU A 299 -4.59 -17.93 12.25
CA LEU A 299 -4.20 -17.77 13.66
C LEU A 299 -3.61 -19.08 14.18
N CYS A 300 -2.28 -19.15 14.22
CA CYS A 300 -1.50 -20.29 14.69
C CYS A 300 -0.06 -19.83 14.97
N ASN A 301 0.83 -20.75 15.38
CA ASN A 301 2.26 -20.46 15.30
C ASN A 301 2.64 -20.29 13.82
N GLY A 302 2.69 -19.04 13.36
CA GLY A 302 2.90 -18.72 11.95
C GLY A 302 4.32 -19.06 11.49
N ASN A 303 5.32 -18.91 12.36
CA ASN A 303 6.71 -19.24 11.99
C ASN A 303 6.87 -20.74 11.72
N ASP A 304 6.31 -21.59 12.59
CA ASP A 304 6.32 -23.04 12.36
C ASP A 304 5.60 -23.45 11.07
N LEU A 305 4.43 -22.86 10.81
CA LEU A 305 3.68 -23.13 9.58
C LEU A 305 4.41 -22.59 8.34
N ALA A 306 5.08 -21.43 8.42
CA ALA A 306 5.87 -20.88 7.33
C ALA A 306 7.05 -21.81 6.98
N ASP A 307 7.72 -22.39 7.97
CA ASP A 307 8.80 -23.35 7.73
C ASP A 307 8.30 -24.61 7.03
N GLN A 308 7.15 -25.18 7.48
CA GLN A 308 6.51 -26.32 6.81
C GLN A 308 6.10 -26.00 5.35
N LEU A 309 5.64 -24.78 5.08
CA LEU A 309 5.28 -24.34 3.73
C LEU A 309 6.51 -24.13 2.84
N ARG A 310 7.62 -23.59 3.38
CA ARG A 310 8.91 -23.46 2.66
C ARG A 310 9.47 -24.80 2.22
N GLU A 311 9.33 -25.87 3.03
CA GLU A 311 9.70 -27.24 2.62
C GLU A 311 8.90 -27.73 1.40
N LYS A 312 7.72 -27.10 1.14
CA LYS A 312 6.85 -27.35 -0.01
C LYS A 312 7.00 -26.28 -1.12
N ASN A 313 8.07 -25.47 -1.07
CA ASN A 313 8.33 -24.35 -1.99
C ASN A 313 7.23 -23.27 -2.00
N ILE A 314 6.60 -23.00 -0.86
CA ILE A 314 5.61 -21.94 -0.68
C ILE A 314 6.19 -20.90 0.28
N GLU A 315 6.29 -19.63 -0.16
CA GLU A 315 6.71 -18.50 0.68
C GLU A 315 5.48 -17.69 1.08
N CYS A 316 5.45 -17.22 2.34
CA CYS A 316 4.37 -16.40 2.86
C CYS A 316 4.72 -14.90 2.80
N GLU A 317 3.71 -14.05 2.89
CA GLU A 317 3.90 -12.60 2.98
C GLU A 317 4.45 -12.21 4.36
N TYR A 318 3.94 -12.84 5.42
CA TYR A 318 4.33 -12.56 6.80
C TYR A 318 4.11 -13.76 7.70
N SER A 319 4.98 -13.92 8.70
CA SER A 319 4.74 -14.85 9.80
C SER A 319 5.35 -14.34 11.12
N ASP A 320 4.69 -14.67 12.21
CA ASP A 320 5.19 -14.53 13.57
C ASP A 320 4.72 -15.72 14.45
N ASN A 321 4.92 -15.65 15.77
CA ASN A 321 4.51 -16.71 16.69
C ASN A 321 2.98 -16.89 16.81
N ASN A 322 2.19 -16.00 16.22
CA ASN A 322 0.74 -15.95 16.39
C ASN A 322 -0.06 -15.99 15.08
N VAL A 323 0.53 -15.54 13.97
CA VAL A 323 -0.15 -15.48 12.67
C VAL A 323 0.77 -15.83 11.53
N ILE A 324 0.18 -16.29 10.44
CA ILE A 324 0.76 -16.29 9.11
C ILE A 324 -0.20 -15.61 8.13
N VAL A 325 0.33 -14.84 7.21
CA VAL A 325 -0.41 -14.18 6.13
C VAL A 325 0.04 -14.74 4.79
N LEU A 326 -0.88 -15.34 4.06
CA LEU A 326 -0.72 -15.70 2.65
C LEU A 326 -1.51 -14.68 1.84
N LEU A 327 -0.81 -13.91 1.03
CA LEU A 327 -1.40 -12.84 0.23
C LEU A 327 -1.63 -13.33 -1.20
N PHE A 328 -2.89 -13.48 -1.57
CA PHE A 328 -3.29 -13.77 -2.94
C PHE A 328 -3.48 -12.49 -3.76
N SER A 329 -3.60 -12.66 -5.05
CA SER A 329 -3.89 -11.57 -6.01
C SER A 329 -4.85 -12.05 -7.09
N PRO A 330 -5.46 -11.16 -7.89
CA PRO A 330 -6.24 -11.57 -9.05
C PRO A 330 -5.46 -12.35 -10.11
N SER A 331 -4.12 -12.33 -10.06
CA SER A 331 -3.26 -13.06 -11.01
C SER A 331 -3.03 -14.53 -10.63
N ASP A 332 -3.46 -14.97 -9.43
CA ASP A 332 -3.33 -16.36 -9.03
C ASP A 332 -4.36 -17.24 -9.74
N THR A 333 -3.98 -18.44 -10.11
CA THR A 333 -4.89 -19.40 -10.78
C THR A 333 -5.67 -20.24 -9.77
N PRO A 334 -6.87 -20.76 -10.13
CA PRO A 334 -7.60 -21.70 -9.28
C PRO A 334 -6.80 -22.95 -8.91
N GLU A 335 -5.94 -23.41 -9.82
CA GLU A 335 -5.06 -24.56 -9.63
C GLU A 335 -4.01 -24.28 -8.55
N GLU A 336 -3.38 -23.10 -8.57
CA GLU A 336 -2.43 -22.66 -7.53
C GLU A 336 -3.12 -22.53 -6.19
N ILE A 337 -4.30 -21.87 -6.14
CA ILE A 337 -5.08 -21.71 -4.90
C ILE A 337 -5.49 -23.09 -4.33
N LYS A 338 -5.89 -24.03 -5.19
CA LYS A 338 -6.20 -25.39 -4.78
C LYS A 338 -4.95 -26.11 -4.25
N TYR A 339 -3.81 -25.95 -4.90
CA TYR A 339 -2.54 -26.51 -4.43
C TYR A 339 -2.18 -26.01 -3.03
N ILE A 340 -2.32 -24.70 -2.77
CA ILE A 340 -2.13 -24.13 -1.43
C ILE A 340 -3.08 -24.77 -0.41
N ALA A 341 -4.35 -24.99 -0.78
CA ALA A 341 -5.31 -25.67 0.10
C ALA A 341 -4.88 -27.12 0.42
N ASP A 342 -4.38 -27.86 -0.59
CA ASP A 342 -3.86 -29.22 -0.41
C ASP A 342 -2.68 -29.23 0.56
N MET A 343 -1.72 -28.33 0.38
CA MET A 343 -0.52 -28.23 1.22
C MET A 343 -0.86 -27.80 2.66
N LEU A 344 -1.77 -26.87 2.85
CA LEU A 344 -2.26 -26.51 4.18
C LEU A 344 -2.94 -27.68 4.89
N MET A 345 -3.66 -28.53 4.16
CA MET A 345 -4.27 -29.72 4.74
C MET A 345 -3.24 -30.79 5.14
N GLU A 346 -2.06 -30.83 4.54
CA GLU A 346 -0.94 -31.72 4.93
C GLU A 346 -0.17 -31.19 6.14
N CYS A 347 0.05 -29.86 6.22
CA CYS A 347 0.77 -29.23 7.34
C CYS A 347 0.09 -29.48 8.68
N VAL A 348 0.84 -29.49 9.77
CA VAL A 348 0.31 -29.68 11.14
C VAL A 348 0.43 -28.33 11.89
N PRO A 349 -0.64 -27.53 11.97
CA PRO A 349 -0.56 -26.23 12.63
C PRO A 349 -0.32 -26.41 14.13
N GLN A 350 0.72 -25.80 14.63
CA GLN A 350 0.91 -25.68 16.07
C GLN A 350 0.10 -24.52 16.60
N LYS A 351 -0.42 -24.66 17.83
CA LYS A 351 -1.13 -23.56 18.48
C LYS A 351 -0.14 -22.46 18.82
N SER A 352 -0.58 -21.23 18.70
CA SER A 352 0.15 -20.10 19.28
C SER A 352 0.33 -20.31 20.78
N GLU A 353 1.55 -20.19 21.27
CA GLU A 353 1.86 -20.27 22.70
C GLU A 353 1.46 -19.01 23.46
N ASN A 354 1.30 -17.90 22.74
CA ASN A 354 1.03 -16.59 23.33
C ASN A 354 -0.42 -16.15 23.04
N THR A 355 -1.11 -15.71 24.08
CA THR A 355 -2.30 -14.91 23.92
C THR A 355 -1.91 -13.57 23.28
N TYR A 356 -2.62 -13.15 22.23
CA TYR A 356 -2.44 -11.81 21.69
C TYR A 356 -2.53 -10.77 22.78
N ILE A 357 -1.53 -9.92 22.87
CA ILE A 357 -1.65 -8.70 23.66
C ILE A 357 -2.60 -7.79 22.86
N THR A 358 -3.80 -7.62 23.38
CA THR A 358 -4.81 -6.72 22.80
C THR A 358 -4.90 -5.39 23.55
N ASP A 359 -4.38 -5.37 24.76
CA ASP A 359 -4.42 -4.21 25.68
C ASP A 359 -3.01 -3.58 25.74
N PHE A 360 -2.73 -2.74 24.76
CA PHE A 360 -1.51 -1.94 24.75
C PHE A 360 -1.75 -0.66 25.55
N PRO A 361 -0.86 -0.30 26.47
CA PRO A 361 -0.95 0.97 27.18
C PRO A 361 -0.83 2.14 26.19
N VAL A 362 -1.60 3.19 26.43
CA VAL A 362 -1.39 4.46 25.72
C VAL A 362 -0.03 5.00 26.16
N MET A 363 0.88 5.11 25.21
CA MET A 363 2.25 5.57 25.48
C MET A 363 2.27 7.07 25.74
N GLU A 364 3.00 7.49 26.77
CA GLU A 364 3.29 8.90 27.00
C GLU A 364 4.28 9.41 25.96
N LYS A 365 3.95 10.54 25.34
CA LYS A 365 4.81 11.18 24.34
C LYS A 365 5.96 11.92 25.04
N ALA A 366 7.17 11.44 24.90
CA ALA A 366 8.35 12.04 25.49
C ALA A 366 8.98 13.13 24.61
N MET A 367 8.89 13.00 23.27
CA MET A 367 9.45 13.95 22.31
C MET A 367 8.68 13.92 20.98
N SER A 368 8.97 14.83 20.06
CA SER A 368 8.37 14.82 18.72
C SER A 368 8.86 13.65 17.88
N VAL A 369 8.07 13.24 16.87
CA VAL A 369 8.45 12.18 15.92
C VAL A 369 9.77 12.51 15.22
N ARG A 370 9.97 13.80 14.88
CA ARG A 370 11.18 14.28 14.22
C ARG A 370 12.40 14.27 15.14
N GLU A 371 12.26 14.73 16.37
CA GLU A 371 13.33 14.67 17.37
C GLU A 371 13.75 13.23 17.62
N ALA A 372 12.78 12.32 17.83
CA ALA A 372 13.08 10.90 18.03
C ALA A 372 13.85 10.28 16.85
N ALA A 373 13.48 10.62 15.60
CA ALA A 373 14.12 10.07 14.42
C ALA A 373 15.54 10.63 14.13
N LEU A 374 15.84 11.84 14.62
CA LEU A 374 17.12 12.52 14.38
C LEU A 374 18.05 12.52 15.59
N SER A 375 17.61 11.98 16.74
CA SER A 375 18.43 11.82 17.93
C SER A 375 19.37 10.61 17.78
N GLU A 376 20.45 10.62 18.54
CA GLU A 376 21.26 9.43 18.73
C GLU A 376 20.42 8.33 19.41
N PHE A 377 20.61 7.09 19.01
CA PHE A 377 19.89 5.94 19.56
C PHE A 377 20.86 4.78 19.83
N GLU A 378 20.46 3.93 20.75
CA GLU A 378 21.13 2.67 21.05
C GLU A 378 20.14 1.50 20.91
N SER A 379 20.60 0.36 20.46
CA SER A 379 19.84 -0.89 20.48
C SER A 379 20.14 -1.62 21.80
N ILE A 380 19.09 -1.88 22.58
CA ILE A 380 19.22 -2.61 23.86
C ILE A 380 18.15 -3.70 23.92
N ASP A 381 18.43 -4.73 24.70
CA ASP A 381 17.47 -5.77 24.99
C ASP A 381 16.20 -5.19 25.67
N VAL A 382 15.03 -5.71 25.34
CA VAL A 382 13.75 -5.26 25.91
C VAL A 382 13.76 -5.28 27.43
N ASP A 383 14.35 -6.31 28.04
CA ASP A 383 14.46 -6.46 29.50
C ASP A 383 15.29 -5.35 30.18
N LYS A 384 16.13 -4.65 29.41
CA LYS A 384 16.98 -3.54 29.87
C LYS A 384 16.41 -2.17 29.50
N SER A 385 15.24 -2.12 28.86
CA SER A 385 14.65 -0.89 28.32
C SER A 385 13.92 -0.04 29.37
N ALA A 386 13.74 -0.54 30.58
CA ALA A 386 13.06 0.20 31.66
C ALA A 386 13.76 1.55 31.93
N GLY A 387 12.98 2.64 31.95
CA GLY A 387 13.47 4.00 32.14
C GLY A 387 14.08 4.64 30.88
N ARG A 388 14.03 3.99 29.72
CA ARG A 388 14.47 4.54 28.43
C ARG A 388 13.30 5.09 27.63
N ILE A 389 13.59 6.04 26.75
CA ILE A 389 12.63 6.53 25.77
C ILE A 389 12.70 5.60 24.56
N TRP A 390 11.60 4.96 24.26
CA TRP A 390 11.50 4.10 23.09
C TRP A 390 11.34 4.94 21.83
N ALA A 391 12.25 4.81 20.89
CA ALA A 391 12.06 5.29 19.53
C ALA A 391 11.09 4.34 18.84
N CYS A 392 9.85 4.75 18.71
CA CYS A 392 8.68 3.96 18.36
C CYS A 392 8.71 3.40 16.92
N LEU A 393 9.72 2.63 16.57
CA LEU A 393 9.76 1.82 15.34
C LEU A 393 9.02 0.48 15.49
N LEU A 394 8.68 0.08 16.72
CA LEU A 394 7.99 -1.17 17.04
C LEU A 394 6.57 -1.30 16.45
N TYR A 395 6.02 -0.24 15.85
CA TYR A 395 4.61 -0.21 15.44
C TYR A 395 4.42 0.07 13.95
N THR A 396 5.50 0.05 13.19
CA THR A 396 5.46 0.27 11.76
C THR A 396 5.75 -1.04 11.09
N SER A 397 4.82 -1.52 10.30
CA SER A 397 4.90 -2.69 9.41
C SER A 397 6.05 -3.65 9.75
N PRO A 398 5.78 -4.80 10.31
CA PRO A 398 6.80 -5.82 10.41
C PRO A 398 7.16 -6.22 8.98
N SER A 399 8.34 -5.83 8.55
CA SER A 399 8.97 -6.49 7.42
C SER A 399 9.56 -7.80 7.94
N PRO A 400 9.46 -8.92 7.21
CA PRO A 400 10.17 -10.15 7.58
C PRO A 400 11.69 -9.97 7.70
N ARG A 401 12.20 -8.76 7.47
CA ARG A 401 13.61 -8.37 7.50
C ARG A 401 13.93 -7.35 8.59
N ASP A 402 12.95 -6.89 9.36
CA ASP A 402 13.11 -6.02 10.53
C ASP A 402 12.94 -6.88 11.81
#